data_97cea88b8a41eb8288f57f6d542c621c
#
_entry.id   97cea88b8a41eb8288f57f6d542c621c
#
_cell.length_a   1.000
_cell.length_b   1.000
_cell.length_c   1.000
_cell.angle_alpha   90.00
_cell.angle_beta   90.00
_cell.angle_gamma   90.00
#
_symmetry.space_group_name_H-M   'P 1'
#
loop_
_entity.id
_entity.type
_entity.pdbx_description
1 polymer ?
#
loop_
_entity_poly.entity_id
_entity_poly.type
_entity_poly.pdbx_seq_one_letter_code
_entity_poly.pdbx_strand_id
1 'polypeptide(L)'
;MFFVISISGSDISAACAGFVFALSTGVKMLSAGNRKYGLVIGAETMLSVLDWKDRSTAILFGDGAGAVLLEKTDDETLFVETLRSDGQKGDALVCGERLEQHTFSTMKMDGRGVFELVSREVPKNISETLEKAHMSADEIDLYVLHQANVRLIEQVAKKLKQPIEKFPTNLASVGNTSAASIPILLDELVRNQLITIGSGQKLLFSGFGGGLSWGSMMITI
;
A
#
# COMPACT_ATOMS: atom_id res chain seq x y z
N MET A 1 -7.78 2.48 38.98
CA MET A 1 -6.75 1.48 38.65
C MET A 1 -6.26 1.79 37.29
N PHE A 2 -5.04 2.34 37.09
CA PHE A 2 -4.48 2.65 35.80
C PHE A 2 -3.69 1.44 35.32
N PHE A 3 -4.09 0.86 34.19
CA PHE A 3 -3.27 -0.15 33.51
C PHE A 3 -2.25 0.56 32.62
N VAL A 4 -0.98 0.44 32.96
CA VAL A 4 0.09 0.83 32.02
C VAL A 4 0.22 -0.29 31.00
N ILE A 5 -0.33 -0.07 29.81
CA ILE A 5 -0.11 -0.95 28.66
C ILE A 5 1.24 -0.56 28.06
N SER A 6 2.22 -1.45 28.14
CA SER A 6 3.48 -1.26 27.43
C SER A 6 3.25 -1.45 25.93
N ILE A 7 3.25 -0.35 25.18
CA ILE A 7 3.19 -0.33 23.71
C ILE A 7 4.58 -0.04 23.19
N SER A 8 5.04 -0.81 22.23
CA SER A 8 6.20 -0.46 21.40
C SER A 8 5.69 0.00 20.04
N GLY A 9 6.16 1.15 19.56
CA GLY A 9 5.82 1.69 18.25
C GLY A 9 7.08 2.01 17.46
N SER A 10 6.96 1.97 16.13
CA SER A 10 8.00 2.39 15.18
C SER A 10 7.34 2.97 13.94
N ASP A 11 8.03 3.91 13.30
CA ASP A 11 7.62 4.46 12.02
C ASP A 11 8.38 3.80 10.88
N ILE A 12 7.67 3.55 9.78
CA ILE A 12 8.25 3.00 8.54
C ILE A 12 7.92 3.97 7.41
N SER A 13 8.95 4.43 6.73
CA SER A 13 8.79 5.33 5.58
C SER A 13 9.18 4.60 4.29
N ALA A 14 8.18 4.37 3.42
CA ALA A 14 8.35 3.88 2.06
C ALA A 14 7.32 4.56 1.13
N ALA A 15 7.01 5.82 1.40
CA ALA A 15 6.02 6.62 0.68
C ALA A 15 4.70 5.83 0.48
N CYS A 16 4.11 5.87 -0.73
CA CYS A 16 2.85 5.16 -0.99
C CYS A 16 2.93 3.62 -0.88
N ALA A 17 4.13 3.03 -0.87
CA ALA A 17 4.33 1.62 -0.55
C ALA A 17 4.35 1.36 0.98
N GLY A 18 4.37 2.41 1.80
CA GLY A 18 4.60 2.35 3.24
C GLY A 18 3.71 1.38 3.98
N PHE A 19 2.42 1.30 3.62
CA PHE A 19 1.51 0.36 4.27
C PHE A 19 1.92 -1.11 4.06
N VAL A 20 2.30 -1.51 2.85
CA VAL A 20 2.74 -2.89 2.56
C VAL A 20 4.02 -3.22 3.30
N PHE A 21 4.97 -2.27 3.36
CA PHE A 21 6.21 -2.43 4.13
C PHE A 21 5.95 -2.50 5.64
N ALA A 22 5.05 -1.67 6.16
CA ALA A 22 4.66 -1.68 7.57
C ALA A 22 3.92 -2.97 7.94
N LEU A 23 3.03 -3.44 7.06
CA LEU A 23 2.29 -4.69 7.26
C LEU A 23 3.26 -5.89 7.30
N SER A 24 4.20 -5.96 6.34
CA SER A 24 5.29 -6.96 6.33
C SER A 24 6.07 -6.97 7.64
N THR A 25 6.48 -5.79 8.09
CA THR A 25 7.24 -5.65 9.34
C THR A 25 6.40 -6.06 10.55
N GLY A 26 5.14 -5.64 10.63
CA GLY A 26 4.21 -5.96 11.71
C GLY A 26 3.99 -7.47 11.84
N VAL A 27 3.74 -8.15 10.71
CA VAL A 27 3.58 -9.62 10.70
C VAL A 27 4.84 -10.33 11.22
N LYS A 28 6.03 -9.94 10.73
CA LYS A 28 7.30 -10.54 11.16
C LYS A 28 7.61 -10.27 12.63
N MET A 29 7.34 -9.06 13.13
CA MET A 29 7.52 -8.72 14.54
C MET A 29 6.58 -9.50 15.44
N LEU A 30 5.32 -9.69 15.05
CA LEU A 30 4.37 -10.51 15.79
C LEU A 30 4.78 -11.98 15.79
N SER A 31 5.20 -12.52 14.64
CA SER A 31 5.61 -13.92 14.51
C SER A 31 6.80 -14.24 15.40
N ALA A 32 7.80 -13.36 15.46
CA ALA A 32 9.02 -13.54 16.26
C ALA A 32 8.86 -13.11 17.73
N GLY A 33 7.87 -12.30 18.05
CA GLY A 33 7.68 -11.69 19.36
C GLY A 33 6.67 -12.41 20.26
N ASN A 34 6.51 -11.87 21.49
CA ASN A 34 5.58 -12.38 22.50
C ASN A 34 4.24 -11.62 22.52
N ARG A 35 4.03 -10.69 21.59
CA ARG A 35 2.78 -9.92 21.51
C ARG A 35 1.75 -10.71 20.73
N LYS A 36 0.49 -10.64 21.21
CA LYS A 36 -0.64 -11.28 20.54
C LYS A 36 -1.22 -10.38 19.43
N TYR A 37 -1.17 -9.07 19.64
CA TYR A 37 -1.77 -8.10 18.74
C TYR A 37 -0.75 -7.07 18.26
N GLY A 38 -0.94 -6.61 17.02
CA GLY A 38 -0.22 -5.50 16.39
C GLY A 38 -1.17 -4.62 15.61
N LEU A 39 -0.96 -3.30 15.66
CA LEU A 39 -1.73 -2.34 14.87
C LEU A 39 -0.80 -1.76 13.80
N VAL A 40 -1.22 -1.85 12.54
CA VAL A 40 -0.54 -1.25 11.39
C VAL A 40 -1.40 -0.12 10.85
N ILE A 41 -0.83 1.09 10.82
CA ILE A 41 -1.55 2.32 10.49
C ILE A 41 -0.88 2.96 9.28
N GLY A 42 -1.67 3.34 8.28
CA GLY A 42 -1.30 4.29 7.23
C GLY A 42 -2.05 5.60 7.51
N ALA A 43 -1.32 6.71 7.70
CA ALA A 43 -1.92 8.00 8.02
C ALA A 43 -1.13 9.10 7.31
N GLU A 44 -1.81 9.87 6.46
CA GLU A 44 -1.17 10.78 5.52
C GLU A 44 -1.91 12.13 5.46
N THR A 45 -1.15 13.21 5.44
CA THR A 45 -1.63 14.59 5.23
C THR A 45 -1.01 15.14 3.95
N MET A 46 -1.37 14.53 2.83
CA MET A 46 -0.80 14.84 1.51
C MET A 46 -1.06 16.28 1.07
N LEU A 47 -2.21 16.83 1.45
CA LEU A 47 -2.59 18.19 1.07
C LEU A 47 -1.66 19.26 1.66
N SER A 48 -0.96 18.94 2.74
CA SER A 48 0.01 19.85 3.40
C SER A 48 1.32 20.03 2.64
N VAL A 49 1.64 19.09 1.72
CA VAL A 49 2.91 19.07 0.96
C VAL A 49 2.72 19.36 -0.53
N LEU A 50 1.51 19.75 -0.96
CA LEU A 50 1.23 20.08 -2.36
C LEU A 50 1.52 21.55 -2.66
N ASP A 51 1.97 21.81 -3.89
CA ASP A 51 1.85 23.13 -4.50
C ASP A 51 0.47 23.25 -5.15
N TRP A 52 -0.42 24.02 -4.53
CA TRP A 52 -1.79 24.22 -5.01
C TRP A 52 -1.88 24.96 -6.37
N LYS A 53 -0.76 25.51 -6.87
CA LYS A 53 -0.66 26.07 -8.20
C LYS A 53 -0.28 25.04 -9.25
N ASP A 54 0.31 23.93 -8.84
CA ASP A 54 0.64 22.82 -9.72
C ASP A 54 -0.55 21.86 -9.86
N ARG A 55 -1.34 22.05 -10.92
CA ARG A 55 -2.51 21.21 -11.21
C ARG A 55 -2.15 19.75 -11.56
N SER A 56 -0.89 19.45 -11.86
CA SER A 56 -0.48 18.08 -12.16
C SER A 56 -0.44 17.19 -10.92
N THR A 57 -0.29 17.77 -9.75
CA THR A 57 -0.28 17.07 -8.45
C THR A 57 -1.48 17.42 -7.57
N ALA A 58 -1.88 18.69 -7.50
CA ALA A 58 -2.92 19.18 -6.59
C ALA A 58 -4.29 18.48 -6.74
N ILE A 59 -4.62 18.01 -7.95
CA ILE A 59 -5.91 17.36 -8.22
C ILE A 59 -5.91 15.84 -7.95
N LEU A 60 -4.77 15.26 -7.57
CA LEU A 60 -4.63 13.81 -7.48
C LEU A 60 -4.73 13.31 -6.03
N PHE A 61 -4.21 14.07 -5.08
CA PHE A 61 -4.00 13.60 -3.73
C PHE A 61 -5.12 13.99 -2.76
N GLY A 62 -5.24 13.21 -1.69
CA GLY A 62 -6.13 13.46 -0.55
C GLY A 62 -5.47 13.09 0.77
N ASP A 63 -6.01 13.59 1.86
CA ASP A 63 -5.64 13.19 3.22
C ASP A 63 -6.47 12.00 3.66
N GLY A 64 -5.89 11.15 4.52
CA GLY A 64 -6.63 10.04 5.06
C GLY A 64 -5.82 9.18 6.02
N ALA A 65 -6.51 8.37 6.79
CA ALA A 65 -5.93 7.37 7.66
C ALA A 65 -6.75 6.09 7.65
N GLY A 66 -6.06 4.96 7.71
CA GLY A 66 -6.66 3.64 7.85
C GLY A 66 -5.74 2.72 8.63
N ALA A 67 -6.28 1.71 9.26
CA ALA A 67 -5.52 0.80 10.10
C ALA A 67 -6.04 -0.63 9.99
N VAL A 68 -5.14 -1.59 10.22
CA VAL A 68 -5.48 -3.00 10.42
C VAL A 68 -4.97 -3.50 11.75
N LEU A 69 -5.78 -4.29 12.44
CA LEU A 69 -5.38 -5.03 13.61
C LEU A 69 -4.91 -6.43 13.18
N LEU A 70 -3.68 -6.76 13.54
CA LEU A 70 -3.11 -8.08 13.36
C LEU A 70 -3.27 -8.87 14.65
N GLU A 71 -3.67 -10.11 14.55
CA GLU A 71 -3.68 -11.08 15.63
C GLU A 71 -2.75 -12.23 15.31
N LYS A 72 -1.87 -12.60 16.26
CA LYS A 72 -1.05 -13.79 16.14
C LYS A 72 -1.93 -15.00 16.44
N THR A 73 -2.06 -15.90 15.47
CA THR A 73 -2.78 -17.16 15.61
C THR A 73 -1.81 -18.33 15.48
N ASP A 74 -2.23 -19.51 15.91
CA ASP A 74 -1.50 -20.77 15.67
C ASP A 74 -1.88 -21.40 14.34
N ASP A 75 -2.85 -20.82 13.63
CA ASP A 75 -3.27 -21.29 12.31
C ASP A 75 -2.23 -20.93 11.24
N GLU A 76 -2.00 -21.86 10.32
CA GLU A 76 -1.16 -21.62 9.15
C GLU A 76 -1.88 -20.66 8.18
N THR A 77 -1.65 -19.37 8.35
CA THR A 77 -2.11 -18.35 7.41
C THR A 77 -1.07 -18.16 6.32
N LEU A 78 -1.46 -18.29 5.06
CA LEU A 78 -0.55 -18.03 3.95
C LEU A 78 -0.17 -16.56 3.92
N PHE A 79 1.11 -16.30 4.11
CA PHE A 79 1.72 -14.98 4.03
C PHE A 79 2.95 -15.05 3.15
N VAL A 80 2.88 -14.44 1.98
CA VAL A 80 3.98 -14.38 1.01
C VAL A 80 4.14 -12.97 0.51
N GLU A 81 5.39 -12.52 0.39
CA GLU A 81 5.69 -11.15 -0.05
C GLU A 81 6.86 -11.05 -0.99
N THR A 82 6.90 -9.97 -1.75
CA THR A 82 8.04 -9.54 -2.54
C THR A 82 8.17 -8.02 -2.45
N LEU A 83 9.18 -7.54 -1.74
CA LEU A 83 9.48 -6.12 -1.59
C LEU A 83 10.70 -5.75 -2.44
N ARG A 84 10.67 -4.58 -3.08
CA ARG A 84 11.70 -4.07 -4.00
C ARG A 84 11.89 -2.57 -3.82
N SER A 85 13.07 -2.08 -4.19
CA SER A 85 13.37 -0.65 -4.29
C SER A 85 14.39 -0.41 -5.42
N ASP A 86 14.29 0.74 -6.08
CA ASP A 86 15.25 1.24 -7.07
C ASP A 86 15.54 2.71 -6.79
N GLY A 87 16.57 2.96 -6.00
CA GLY A 87 17.00 4.32 -5.61
C GLY A 87 17.57 5.15 -6.76
N GLN A 88 17.94 4.54 -7.89
CA GLN A 88 18.45 5.27 -9.05
C GLN A 88 17.38 6.18 -9.70
N LYS A 89 16.11 5.93 -9.40
CA LYS A 89 14.97 6.69 -9.89
C LYS A 89 14.26 7.50 -8.81
N GLY A 90 14.92 7.72 -7.68
CA GLY A 90 14.36 8.45 -6.55
C GLY A 90 13.84 9.84 -6.90
N ASP A 91 14.51 10.52 -7.84
CA ASP A 91 14.15 11.87 -8.29
C ASP A 91 12.80 11.94 -9.03
N ALA A 92 12.23 10.80 -9.46
CA ALA A 92 10.95 10.79 -10.17
C ALA A 92 9.75 11.16 -9.29
N LEU A 93 9.87 10.98 -7.97
CA LEU A 93 8.84 11.37 -7.00
C LEU A 93 9.51 11.73 -5.68
N VAL A 94 9.60 13.03 -5.40
CA VAL A 94 10.22 13.57 -4.19
C VAL A 94 9.26 14.48 -3.45
N CYS A 95 9.34 14.48 -2.13
CA CYS A 95 8.52 15.31 -1.27
C CYS A 95 9.27 15.62 0.03
N GLY A 96 9.12 16.86 0.50
CA GLY A 96 9.62 17.23 1.82
C GLY A 96 11.14 17.36 1.91
N GLU A 97 11.83 17.63 0.79
CA GLU A 97 13.25 17.97 0.83
C GLU A 97 13.44 19.19 1.75
N ARG A 98 14.33 19.06 2.72
CA ARG A 98 14.61 20.14 3.66
C ARG A 98 15.34 21.29 2.95
N LEU A 99 14.68 22.42 2.89
CA LEU A 99 15.24 23.67 2.42
C LEU A 99 15.85 24.48 3.59
N GLU A 100 16.43 25.63 3.29
CA GLU A 100 16.91 26.54 4.32
C GLU A 100 15.76 27.03 5.23
N GLN A 101 16.09 27.44 6.48
CA GLN A 101 15.15 28.03 7.45
C GLN A 101 14.00 27.11 7.90
N HIS A 102 14.22 25.78 7.98
CA HIS A 102 13.21 24.79 8.40
C HIS A 102 11.97 24.70 7.50
N THR A 103 12.05 25.16 6.27
CA THR A 103 11.03 24.95 5.24
C THR A 103 11.27 23.61 4.52
N PHE A 104 10.21 23.05 3.97
CA PHE A 104 10.27 21.83 3.16
C PHE A 104 9.79 22.13 1.75
N SER A 105 10.37 21.45 0.76
CA SER A 105 9.89 21.55 -0.61
C SER A 105 8.51 20.89 -0.74
N THR A 106 7.69 21.42 -1.62
CA THR A 106 6.47 20.76 -2.04
C THR A 106 6.79 19.51 -2.87
N MET A 107 5.78 18.65 -3.03
CA MET A 107 5.90 17.45 -3.86
C MET A 107 6.23 17.80 -5.31
N LYS A 108 7.17 17.07 -5.89
CA LYS A 108 7.49 17.09 -7.32
C LYS A 108 7.38 15.68 -7.87
N MET A 109 6.72 15.53 -9.01
CA MET A 109 6.47 14.23 -9.62
C MET A 109 6.70 14.27 -11.14
N ASP A 110 7.58 13.40 -11.62
CA ASP A 110 7.59 13.00 -13.03
C ASP A 110 6.52 11.92 -13.23
N GLY A 111 5.30 12.36 -13.49
CA GLY A 111 4.15 11.45 -13.64
C GLY A 111 4.33 10.41 -14.75
N ARG A 112 5.07 10.74 -15.83
CA ARG A 112 5.37 9.81 -16.91
C ARG A 112 6.37 8.74 -16.48
N GLY A 113 7.47 9.13 -15.85
CA GLY A 113 8.50 8.21 -15.37
C GLY A 113 7.94 7.25 -14.32
N VAL A 114 7.12 7.75 -13.37
CA VAL A 114 6.42 6.93 -12.40
C VAL A 114 5.46 5.95 -13.08
N PHE A 115 4.64 6.41 -14.05
CA PHE A 115 3.70 5.56 -14.77
C PHE A 115 4.40 4.43 -15.54
N GLU A 116 5.47 4.73 -16.27
CA GLU A 116 6.24 3.75 -17.05
C GLU A 116 6.85 2.67 -16.12
N LEU A 117 7.42 3.08 -14.97
CA LEU A 117 8.02 2.16 -14.01
C LEU A 117 6.96 1.27 -13.36
N VAL A 118 5.90 1.86 -12.81
CA VAL A 118 4.84 1.13 -12.12
C VAL A 118 4.16 0.14 -13.08
N SER A 119 3.85 0.58 -14.30
CA SER A 119 3.24 -0.29 -15.31
C SER A 119 4.10 -1.50 -15.68
N ARG A 120 5.42 -1.42 -15.51
CA ARG A 120 6.35 -2.51 -15.80
C ARG A 120 6.62 -3.38 -14.57
N GLU A 121 6.98 -2.74 -13.44
CA GLU A 121 7.53 -3.46 -12.30
C GLU A 121 6.44 -4.03 -11.37
N VAL A 122 5.29 -3.35 -11.23
CA VAL A 122 4.24 -3.84 -10.32
C VAL A 122 3.62 -5.16 -10.78
N PRO A 123 3.21 -5.33 -12.06
CA PRO A 123 2.70 -6.62 -12.51
C PRO A 123 3.73 -7.75 -12.39
N LYS A 124 5.01 -7.45 -12.67
CA LYS A 124 6.11 -8.42 -12.51
C LYS A 124 6.28 -8.80 -11.04
N ASN A 125 6.26 -7.83 -10.13
CA ASN A 125 6.38 -8.07 -8.69
C ASN A 125 5.20 -8.89 -8.15
N ILE A 126 3.98 -8.62 -8.63
CA ILE A 126 2.80 -9.43 -8.31
C ILE A 126 2.99 -10.87 -8.80
N SER A 127 3.43 -11.07 -10.05
CA SER A 127 3.68 -12.43 -10.58
C SER A 127 4.74 -13.16 -9.75
N GLU A 128 5.86 -12.50 -9.39
CA GLU A 128 6.88 -13.07 -8.51
C GLU A 128 6.31 -13.49 -7.13
N THR A 129 5.39 -12.71 -6.59
CA THR A 129 4.73 -13.01 -5.31
C THR A 129 3.83 -14.23 -5.42
N LEU A 130 3.07 -14.33 -6.51
CA LEU A 130 2.21 -15.47 -6.79
C LEU A 130 3.01 -16.76 -7.05
N GLU A 131 4.12 -16.67 -7.79
CA GLU A 131 5.05 -17.80 -7.99
C GLU A 131 5.58 -18.34 -6.66
N LYS A 132 6.00 -17.46 -5.74
CA LYS A 132 6.44 -17.84 -4.39
C LYS A 132 5.31 -18.48 -3.56
N ALA A 133 4.09 -18.02 -3.77
CA ALA A 133 2.91 -18.58 -3.11
C ALA A 133 2.43 -19.88 -3.75
N HIS A 134 3.05 -20.31 -4.87
CA HIS A 134 2.60 -21.46 -5.69
C HIS A 134 1.16 -21.31 -6.16
N MET A 135 0.77 -20.08 -6.54
CA MET A 135 -0.59 -19.74 -6.95
C MET A 135 -0.64 -19.09 -8.32
N SER A 136 -1.74 -19.29 -9.01
CA SER A 136 -2.07 -18.57 -10.24
C SER A 136 -2.81 -17.26 -9.94
N ALA A 137 -2.76 -16.33 -10.90
CA ALA A 137 -3.47 -15.06 -10.76
C ALA A 137 -5.00 -15.24 -10.70
N ASP A 138 -5.53 -16.30 -11.30
CA ASP A 138 -6.98 -16.59 -11.31
C ASP A 138 -7.52 -16.96 -9.93
N GLU A 139 -6.66 -17.50 -9.05
CA GLU A 139 -7.02 -17.90 -7.69
C GLU A 139 -7.14 -16.74 -6.70
N ILE A 140 -6.69 -15.53 -7.08
CA ILE A 140 -6.84 -14.34 -6.24
C ILE A 140 -8.26 -13.79 -6.36
N ASP A 141 -8.91 -13.59 -5.23
CA ASP A 141 -10.26 -13.04 -5.18
C ASP A 141 -10.26 -11.54 -5.45
N LEU A 142 -9.40 -10.78 -4.76
CA LEU A 142 -9.26 -9.34 -4.93
C LEU A 142 -7.80 -8.88 -4.90
N TYR A 143 -7.49 -7.93 -5.78
CA TYR A 143 -6.24 -7.19 -5.84
C TYR A 143 -6.44 -5.80 -5.23
N VAL A 144 -6.04 -5.60 -3.98
CA VAL A 144 -6.17 -4.34 -3.25
C VAL A 144 -4.90 -3.52 -3.45
N LEU A 145 -4.86 -2.74 -4.54
CA LEU A 145 -3.70 -1.96 -4.93
C LEU A 145 -3.70 -0.58 -4.26
N HIS A 146 -2.51 0.00 -4.12
CA HIS A 146 -2.38 1.44 -3.85
C HIS A 146 -3.18 2.26 -4.87
N GLN A 147 -3.97 3.20 -4.37
CA GLN A 147 -4.88 4.04 -5.15
C GLN A 147 -4.14 5.26 -5.72
N ALA A 148 -3.26 5.05 -6.70
CA ALA A 148 -2.51 6.13 -7.35
C ALA A 148 -3.34 6.86 -8.42
N ASN A 149 -3.85 6.12 -9.39
CA ASN A 149 -4.83 6.56 -10.38
C ASN A 149 -5.44 5.33 -11.09
N VAL A 150 -6.65 5.51 -11.63
CA VAL A 150 -7.42 4.43 -12.28
C VAL A 150 -6.66 3.80 -13.45
N ARG A 151 -5.99 4.60 -14.28
CA ARG A 151 -5.27 4.10 -15.46
C ARG A 151 -4.13 3.14 -15.10
N LEU A 152 -3.44 3.37 -13.97
CA LEU A 152 -2.42 2.45 -13.48
C LEU A 152 -3.04 1.13 -13.05
N ILE A 153 -4.15 1.17 -12.33
CA ILE A 153 -4.87 -0.03 -11.89
C ILE A 153 -5.35 -0.85 -13.09
N GLU A 154 -5.98 -0.22 -14.08
CA GLU A 154 -6.41 -0.84 -15.34
C GLU A 154 -5.23 -1.49 -16.10
N GLN A 155 -4.08 -0.80 -16.13
CA GLN A 155 -2.88 -1.31 -16.80
C GLN A 155 -2.30 -2.53 -16.08
N VAL A 156 -2.33 -2.56 -14.75
CA VAL A 156 -1.91 -3.72 -13.96
C VAL A 156 -2.85 -4.90 -14.21
N ALA A 157 -4.17 -4.69 -14.13
CA ALA A 157 -5.19 -5.70 -14.40
C ALA A 157 -5.01 -6.32 -15.80
N LYS A 158 -4.84 -5.47 -16.82
CA LYS A 158 -4.60 -5.90 -18.19
C LYS A 158 -3.34 -6.76 -18.34
N LYS A 159 -2.23 -6.38 -17.70
CA LYS A 159 -0.97 -7.11 -17.77
C LYS A 159 -1.02 -8.45 -17.04
N LEU A 160 -1.76 -8.52 -15.95
CA LEU A 160 -2.03 -9.76 -15.23
C LEU A 160 -3.09 -10.62 -15.93
N LYS A 161 -3.74 -10.10 -16.99
CA LYS A 161 -4.85 -10.75 -17.71
C LYS A 161 -6.02 -11.11 -16.79
N GLN A 162 -6.27 -10.25 -15.78
CA GLN A 162 -7.35 -10.42 -14.84
C GLN A 162 -8.49 -9.44 -15.11
N PRO A 163 -9.74 -9.82 -14.83
CA PRO A 163 -10.88 -8.93 -14.97
C PRO A 163 -10.78 -7.73 -14.01
N ILE A 164 -11.18 -6.55 -14.48
CA ILE A 164 -11.05 -5.30 -13.72
C ILE A 164 -11.86 -5.31 -12.43
N GLU A 165 -12.90 -6.10 -12.37
CA GLU A 165 -13.80 -6.29 -11.22
C GLU A 165 -13.06 -6.85 -9.99
N LYS A 166 -11.93 -7.54 -10.20
CA LYS A 166 -11.04 -7.97 -9.11
C LYS A 166 -10.15 -6.84 -8.56
N PHE A 167 -10.18 -5.64 -9.14
CA PHE A 167 -9.35 -4.49 -8.77
C PHE A 167 -10.22 -3.33 -8.27
N PRO A 168 -10.74 -3.41 -7.05
CA PRO A 168 -11.60 -2.37 -6.50
C PRO A 168 -10.87 -1.02 -6.40
N THR A 169 -11.63 0.07 -6.52
CA THR A 169 -11.09 1.44 -6.42
C THR A 169 -12.08 2.37 -5.72
N ASN A 170 -11.55 3.31 -4.93
CA ASN A 170 -12.29 4.39 -4.27
C ASN A 170 -11.71 5.78 -4.60
N LEU A 171 -10.83 5.87 -5.59
CA LEU A 171 -10.16 7.10 -6.02
C LEU A 171 -11.10 8.28 -6.27
N ALA A 172 -12.30 8.01 -6.76
CA ALA A 172 -13.28 9.07 -7.05
C ALA A 172 -13.76 9.82 -5.78
N SER A 173 -13.71 9.17 -4.63
CA SER A 173 -14.17 9.74 -3.36
C SER A 173 -13.05 10.27 -2.48
N VAL A 174 -11.87 9.63 -2.47
CA VAL A 174 -10.81 9.96 -1.52
C VAL A 174 -9.51 10.44 -2.17
N GLY A 175 -9.35 10.26 -3.48
CA GLY A 175 -8.10 10.56 -4.19
C GLY A 175 -6.97 9.60 -3.80
N ASN A 176 -5.74 10.02 -4.09
CA ASN A 176 -4.54 9.31 -3.68
C ASN A 176 -4.15 9.72 -2.25
N THR A 177 -4.43 8.87 -1.28
CA THR A 177 -4.08 9.06 0.13
C THR A 177 -2.78 8.35 0.52
N SER A 178 -1.83 8.21 -0.43
CA SER A 178 -0.50 7.63 -0.19
C SER A 178 -0.57 6.25 0.50
N ALA A 179 0.16 6.05 1.61
CA ALA A 179 0.15 4.78 2.35
C ALA A 179 -1.21 4.44 2.99
N ALA A 180 -2.06 5.43 3.27
CA ALA A 180 -3.40 5.21 3.81
C ALA A 180 -4.37 4.58 2.80
N SER A 181 -4.07 4.62 1.49
CA SER A 181 -5.02 4.22 0.45
C SER A 181 -5.45 2.76 0.51
N ILE A 182 -4.52 1.85 0.79
CA ILE A 182 -4.82 0.41 0.90
C ILE A 182 -5.71 0.12 2.13
N PRO A 183 -5.38 0.55 3.36
CA PRO A 183 -6.22 0.25 4.51
C PRO A 183 -7.58 0.96 4.47
N ILE A 184 -7.70 2.15 3.88
CA ILE A 184 -9.00 2.80 3.66
C ILE A 184 -9.87 1.97 2.70
N LEU A 185 -9.31 1.56 1.56
CA LEU A 185 -10.04 0.71 0.62
C LEU A 185 -10.43 -0.63 1.25
N LEU A 186 -9.53 -1.24 2.02
CA LEU A 186 -9.80 -2.50 2.72
C LEU A 186 -10.98 -2.38 3.68
N ASP A 187 -11.04 -1.31 4.49
CA ASP A 187 -12.18 -1.02 5.38
C ASP A 187 -13.50 -0.88 4.61
N GLU A 188 -13.50 -0.15 3.49
CA GLU A 188 -14.67 -0.02 2.63
C GLU A 188 -15.13 -1.37 2.06
N LEU A 189 -14.20 -2.22 1.62
CA LEU A 189 -14.53 -3.55 1.10
C LEU A 189 -15.15 -4.45 2.17
N VAL A 190 -14.64 -4.39 3.41
CA VAL A 190 -15.22 -5.11 4.56
C VAL A 190 -16.61 -4.58 4.89
N ARG A 191 -16.79 -3.26 4.98
CA ARG A 191 -18.10 -2.65 5.27
C ARG A 191 -19.16 -2.97 4.20
N ASN A 192 -18.73 -3.06 2.94
CA ASN A 192 -19.58 -3.40 1.81
C ASN A 192 -19.77 -4.92 1.62
N GLN A 193 -19.24 -5.74 2.54
CA GLN A 193 -19.35 -7.21 2.53
C GLN A 193 -18.71 -7.88 1.28
N LEU A 194 -17.79 -7.19 0.61
CA LEU A 194 -16.98 -7.75 -0.48
C LEU A 194 -15.81 -8.57 0.08
N ILE A 195 -15.41 -8.28 1.30
CA ILE A 195 -14.42 -9.02 2.09
C ILE A 195 -15.08 -9.46 3.40
N THR A 196 -14.93 -10.74 3.74
CA THR A 196 -15.38 -11.30 5.01
C THR A 196 -14.20 -11.91 5.75
N ILE A 197 -13.89 -11.41 6.93
CA ILE A 197 -12.81 -11.92 7.76
C ILE A 197 -13.10 -13.36 8.17
N GLY A 198 -12.11 -14.26 8.01
CA GLY A 198 -12.25 -15.69 8.28
C GLY A 198 -12.93 -16.48 7.16
N SER A 199 -13.13 -15.89 5.97
CA SER A 199 -13.77 -16.55 4.83
C SER A 199 -12.84 -17.47 4.03
N GLY A 200 -11.53 -17.33 4.20
CA GLY A 200 -10.53 -17.97 3.35
C GLY A 200 -10.29 -17.25 2.02
N GLN A 201 -10.84 -16.05 1.83
CA GLN A 201 -10.56 -15.24 0.64
C GLN A 201 -9.08 -14.93 0.51
N LYS A 202 -8.59 -14.98 -0.72
CA LYS A 202 -7.21 -14.72 -1.09
C LYS A 202 -7.06 -13.30 -1.60
N LEU A 203 -6.40 -12.46 -0.81
CA LEU A 203 -6.19 -11.06 -1.13
C LEU A 203 -4.74 -10.83 -1.53
N LEU A 204 -4.52 -10.04 -2.57
CA LEU A 204 -3.21 -9.55 -2.95
C LEU A 204 -3.15 -8.03 -2.76
N PHE A 205 -2.31 -7.59 -1.84
CA PHE A 205 -1.99 -6.17 -1.64
C PHE A 205 -0.79 -5.80 -2.49
N SER A 206 -0.81 -4.62 -3.11
CA SER A 206 0.37 -4.06 -3.77
C SER A 206 0.46 -2.56 -3.59
N GLY A 207 1.58 -2.11 -2.99
CA GLY A 207 1.93 -0.71 -2.78
C GLY A 207 3.13 -0.31 -3.64
N PHE A 208 3.13 0.93 -4.12
CA PHE A 208 4.22 1.48 -4.93
C PHE A 208 4.25 3.01 -4.82
N GLY A 209 5.44 3.60 -4.83
CA GLY A 209 5.59 5.04 -4.64
C GLY A 209 7.03 5.53 -4.67
N GLY A 210 7.25 6.69 -4.06
CA GLY A 210 8.56 7.32 -3.97
C GLY A 210 9.64 6.39 -3.43
N GLY A 211 10.88 6.67 -3.80
CA GLY A 211 12.02 5.87 -3.44
C GLY A 211 12.86 5.42 -4.64
N LEU A 212 12.42 4.86 -5.77
CA LEU A 212 11.10 4.26 -5.89
C LEU A 212 11.07 2.93 -5.12
N SER A 213 9.98 2.70 -4.42
CA SER A 213 9.77 1.47 -3.66
C SER A 213 8.43 0.86 -4.04
N TRP A 214 8.38 -0.46 -4.13
CA TRP A 214 7.16 -1.20 -4.40
C TRP A 214 7.19 -2.57 -3.74
N GLY A 215 6.03 -3.12 -3.51
CA GLY A 215 5.93 -4.46 -2.94
C GLY A 215 4.54 -5.03 -3.12
N SER A 216 4.49 -6.34 -3.17
CA SER A 216 3.25 -7.10 -3.18
C SER A 216 3.24 -8.14 -2.08
N MET A 217 2.06 -8.41 -1.56
CA MET A 217 1.84 -9.32 -0.45
C MET A 217 0.55 -10.09 -0.68
N MET A 218 0.61 -11.40 -0.55
CA MET A 218 -0.56 -12.27 -0.64
C MET A 218 -0.89 -12.79 0.75
N ILE A 219 -2.17 -12.67 1.13
CA ILE A 219 -2.70 -13.08 2.43
C ILE A 219 -4.02 -13.82 2.20
N THR A 220 -4.26 -14.90 2.95
CA THR A 220 -5.57 -15.52 3.11
C THR A 220 -6.22 -14.98 4.39
N ILE A 221 -7.48 -14.59 4.33
CA ILE A 221 -8.22 -14.02 5.45
C ILE A 221 -9.44 -14.85 5.83
#